data_8e646e919c1a5734d6787d0613c18626
#
_entry.id   8e646e919c1a5734d6787d0613c18626
#
_cell.length_a   1.000
_cell.length_b   1.000
_cell.length_c   1.000
_cell.angle_alpha   90.00
_cell.angle_beta   90.00
_cell.angle_gamma   90.00
#
_symmetry.space_group_name_H-M   'P 1'
#
loop_
_entity.id
_entity.type
_entity.pdbx_description
1 polymer ?
#
loop_
_entity_poly.entity_id
_entity_poly.type
_entity_poly.pdbx_seq_one_letter_code
_entity_poly.pdbx_strand_id
1 'polypeptide(L)'
;MKTIRLLFPLILACFAAAPTWAQRIDIHLDSQPEIAGGCPARVHFRGEIRTFEPGLPVTYQWLRSDGAHSEHSVRFGRPGPHPIAENWTIGGHYNGWVQLVILSPRREQTARARFAVNCR
;
A
#
# COMPACT_ATOMS: atom_id res chain seq x y z
N MET A 1 -17.34 -65.83 -6.32
CA MET A 1 -16.52 -64.83 -5.65
C MET A 1 -16.79 -63.47 -6.26
N LYS A 2 -17.40 -62.63 -5.50
CA LYS A 2 -17.70 -61.26 -5.96
C LYS A 2 -16.56 -60.36 -5.52
N THR A 3 -15.80 -59.89 -6.47
CA THR A 3 -14.84 -58.82 -6.23
C THR A 3 -15.60 -57.51 -6.04
N ILE A 4 -15.62 -57.03 -4.83
CA ILE A 4 -16.19 -55.72 -4.55
C ILE A 4 -15.16 -54.69 -5.02
N ARG A 5 -15.44 -54.08 -6.15
CA ARG A 5 -14.68 -52.91 -6.56
C ARG A 5 -15.21 -51.72 -5.78
N LEU A 6 -14.48 -51.33 -4.77
CA LEU A 6 -14.70 -50.06 -4.13
C LEU A 6 -14.24 -48.98 -5.11
N LEU A 7 -15.19 -48.46 -5.84
CA LEU A 7 -15.00 -47.21 -6.54
C LEU A 7 -14.99 -46.12 -5.50
N PHE A 8 -13.80 -45.68 -5.12
CA PHE A 8 -13.65 -44.43 -4.43
C PHE A 8 -13.98 -43.31 -5.43
N PRO A 9 -15.06 -42.56 -5.22
CA PRO A 9 -15.22 -41.36 -5.98
C PRO A 9 -14.06 -40.46 -5.61
N LEU A 10 -13.23 -40.14 -6.59
CA LEU A 10 -12.25 -39.12 -6.47
C LEU A 10 -13.04 -37.82 -6.28
N ILE A 11 -13.26 -37.44 -5.03
CA ILE A 11 -13.79 -36.12 -4.74
C ILE A 11 -12.66 -35.17 -5.06
N LEU A 12 -12.67 -34.68 -6.28
CA LEU A 12 -11.88 -33.54 -6.65
C LEU A 12 -12.46 -32.36 -5.86
N ALA A 13 -11.94 -32.11 -4.68
CA ALA A 13 -12.21 -30.87 -3.98
C ALA A 13 -11.61 -29.75 -4.83
N CYS A 14 -12.42 -29.20 -5.71
CA CYS A 14 -12.09 -27.93 -6.32
C CYS A 14 -12.06 -26.92 -5.20
N PHE A 15 -10.88 -26.69 -4.63
CA PHE A 15 -10.63 -25.47 -3.90
C PHE A 15 -10.76 -24.35 -4.91
N ALA A 16 -11.94 -23.73 -4.97
CA ALA A 16 -12.10 -22.47 -5.66
C ALA A 16 -11.23 -21.47 -4.89
N ALA A 17 -9.97 -21.34 -5.29
CA ALA A 17 -9.16 -20.24 -4.86
C ALA A 17 -9.93 -18.98 -5.21
N ALA A 18 -10.21 -18.10 -4.23
CA ALA A 18 -10.78 -16.80 -4.48
C ALA A 18 -9.98 -16.15 -5.60
N PRO A 19 -10.63 -15.59 -6.64
CA PRO A 19 -9.90 -15.01 -7.74
C PRO A 19 -8.94 -13.95 -7.22
N THR A 20 -7.66 -14.05 -7.56
CA THR A 20 -6.59 -13.19 -7.06
C THR A 20 -6.82 -11.72 -7.42
N TRP A 21 -7.63 -11.42 -8.41
CA TRP A 21 -7.99 -10.05 -8.78
C TRP A 21 -8.85 -9.34 -7.72
N ALA A 22 -9.65 -10.08 -6.92
CA ALA A 22 -10.49 -9.51 -5.86
C ALA A 22 -9.65 -8.88 -4.74
N GLN A 23 -8.46 -9.40 -4.50
CA GLN A 23 -7.51 -8.88 -3.51
C GLN A 23 -6.44 -7.98 -4.14
N ARG A 24 -6.61 -7.66 -5.40
CA ARG A 24 -5.68 -6.80 -6.10
C ARG A 24 -5.75 -5.38 -5.56
N ILE A 25 -4.60 -4.80 -5.36
CA ILE A 25 -4.42 -3.41 -4.97
C ILE A 25 -3.37 -2.82 -5.89
N ASP A 26 -3.68 -1.68 -6.48
CA ASP A 26 -2.70 -0.88 -7.21
C ASP A 26 -2.35 0.34 -6.36
N ILE A 27 -1.09 0.66 -6.29
CA ILE A 27 -0.60 1.80 -5.52
C ILE A 27 0.21 2.73 -6.41
N HIS A 28 0.09 4.00 -6.10
CA HIS A 28 0.84 5.05 -6.76
C HIS A 28 1.29 6.08 -5.72
N LEU A 29 2.52 6.56 -5.87
CA LEU A 29 3.07 7.63 -5.07
C LEU A 29 3.58 8.71 -6.01
N ASP A 30 3.15 9.95 -5.79
CA ASP A 30 3.65 11.09 -6.55
C ASP A 30 5.15 11.22 -6.33
N SER A 31 5.91 11.27 -7.42
CA SER A 31 7.37 11.29 -7.38
C SER A 31 7.94 12.62 -6.94
N GLN A 32 7.13 13.68 -6.96
CA GLN A 32 7.53 15.04 -6.61
C GLN A 32 6.70 15.56 -5.44
N PRO A 33 7.16 15.35 -4.20
CA PRO A 33 6.50 15.92 -3.04
C PRO A 33 6.47 17.45 -3.11
N GLU A 34 5.42 18.03 -2.56
CA GLU A 34 5.32 19.49 -2.44
C GLU A 34 6.07 19.95 -1.20
N ILE A 35 6.92 20.96 -1.36
CA ILE A 35 7.68 21.55 -0.26
C ILE A 35 7.18 22.96 -0.06
N ALA A 36 6.67 23.24 1.13
CA ALA A 36 6.12 24.55 1.48
C ALA A 36 6.86 25.17 2.67
N GLY A 37 7.05 26.47 2.60
CA GLY A 37 7.68 27.25 3.64
C GLY A 37 9.19 27.31 3.52
N GLY A 38 9.81 28.05 4.44
CA GLY A 38 11.25 28.11 4.59
C GLY A 38 11.73 26.98 5.48
N CYS A 39 12.55 27.30 6.48
CA CYS A 39 12.92 26.34 7.51
C CYS A 39 12.29 26.76 8.83
N PRO A 40 11.50 25.87 9.47
CA PRO A 40 11.18 24.50 9.07
C PRO A 40 10.29 24.43 7.83
N ALA A 41 10.58 23.48 6.96
CA ALA A 41 9.79 23.22 5.76
C ALA A 41 8.81 22.09 6.00
N ARG A 42 7.64 22.19 5.39
CA ARG A 42 6.64 21.11 5.37
C ARG A 42 6.71 20.40 4.03
N VAL A 43 6.97 19.12 4.06
CA VAL A 43 6.97 18.28 2.87
C VAL A 43 5.67 17.49 2.86
N HIS A 44 4.91 17.63 1.78
CA HIS A 44 3.62 17.00 1.60
C HIS A 44 3.71 15.91 0.55
N PHE A 45 3.35 14.69 0.93
CA PHE A 45 3.39 13.52 0.07
C PHE A 45 1.97 13.11 -0.28
N ARG A 46 1.74 12.81 -1.53
CA ARG A 46 0.45 12.33 -2.03
C ARG A 46 0.62 10.99 -2.70
N GLY A 47 -0.33 10.12 -2.45
CA GLY A 47 -0.40 8.83 -3.09
C GLY A 47 -1.83 8.41 -3.32
N GLU A 48 -1.98 7.24 -3.91
CA GLU A 48 -3.27 6.67 -4.23
C GLU A 48 -3.22 5.16 -3.99
N ILE A 49 -4.24 4.66 -3.34
CA ILE A 49 -4.49 3.24 -3.22
C ILE A 49 -5.75 2.93 -4.01
N ARG A 50 -5.63 2.09 -5.04
CA ARG A 50 -6.78 1.65 -5.82
C ARG A 50 -7.17 0.25 -5.41
N THR A 51 -8.42 0.10 -4.99
CA THR A 51 -9.01 -1.19 -4.65
C THR A 51 -10.02 -1.60 -5.72
N PHE A 52 -10.27 -2.91 -5.81
CA PHE A 52 -11.18 -3.49 -6.81
C PHE A 52 -12.36 -4.23 -6.17
N GLU A 53 -12.38 -4.27 -4.85
CA GLU A 53 -13.40 -4.95 -4.06
C GLU A 53 -13.96 -3.99 -2.99
N PRO A 54 -15.30 -3.93 -2.81
CA PRO A 54 -15.88 -3.09 -1.76
C PRO A 54 -15.56 -3.69 -0.38
N GLY A 55 -15.25 -2.82 0.58
CA GLY A 55 -15.02 -3.20 1.96
C GLY A 55 -13.71 -3.95 2.21
N LEU A 56 -12.77 -3.91 1.27
CA LEU A 56 -11.47 -4.55 1.47
C LEU A 56 -10.68 -3.85 2.58
N PRO A 57 -10.29 -4.58 3.65
CA PRO A 57 -9.42 -3.99 4.67
C PRO A 57 -7.98 -3.88 4.15
N VAL A 58 -7.40 -2.72 4.31
CA VAL A 58 -6.04 -2.41 3.85
C VAL A 58 -5.24 -1.86 5.01
N THR A 59 -4.07 -2.42 5.23
CA THR A 59 -3.08 -1.88 6.14
C THR A 59 -1.90 -1.38 5.33
N TYR A 60 -1.56 -0.11 5.47
CA TYR A 60 -0.46 0.51 4.76
C TYR A 60 0.39 1.36 5.69
N GLN A 61 1.60 1.64 5.27
CA GLN A 61 2.49 2.52 6.03
C GLN A 61 3.29 3.42 5.10
N TRP A 62 3.63 4.58 5.64
CA TRP A 62 4.59 5.49 5.05
C TRP A 62 5.94 5.24 5.69
N LEU A 63 6.93 4.90 4.87
CA LEU A 63 8.32 4.79 5.30
C LEU A 63 9.06 6.05 4.97
N ARG A 64 9.90 6.51 5.89
CA ARG A 64 10.73 7.69 5.73
C ARG A 64 12.19 7.32 5.79
N SER A 65 13.03 8.11 5.11
CA SER A 65 14.47 7.90 5.10
C SER A 65 15.14 8.06 6.46
N ASP A 66 14.48 8.72 7.42
CA ASP A 66 14.97 8.83 8.79
C ASP A 66 14.66 7.61 9.67
N GLY A 67 14.03 6.59 9.11
CA GLY A 67 13.62 5.39 9.84
C GLY A 67 12.27 5.46 10.50
N ALA A 68 11.63 6.62 10.54
CA ALA A 68 10.28 6.75 11.07
C ALA A 68 9.27 6.12 10.09
N HIS A 69 8.19 5.63 10.64
CA HIS A 69 7.08 5.08 9.86
C HIS A 69 5.76 5.38 10.55
N SER A 70 4.71 5.51 9.77
CA SER A 70 3.34 5.62 10.26
C SER A 70 2.48 4.57 9.60
N GLU A 71 1.73 3.82 10.40
CA GLU A 71 0.89 2.72 9.95
C GLU A 71 -0.57 3.09 10.06
N HIS A 72 -1.34 2.74 9.03
CA HIS A 72 -2.76 3.02 8.97
C HIS A 72 -3.51 1.77 8.53
N SER A 73 -4.63 1.49 9.20
CA SER A 73 -5.55 0.44 8.80
C SER A 73 -6.88 1.07 8.44
N VAL A 74 -7.36 0.78 7.25
CA VAL A 74 -8.58 1.37 6.71
C VAL A 74 -9.36 0.33 5.93
N ARG A 75 -10.67 0.47 5.95
CA ARG A 75 -11.57 -0.32 5.10
C ARG A 75 -12.24 0.64 4.14
N PHE A 76 -11.89 0.52 2.86
CA PHE A 76 -12.50 1.33 1.82
C PHE A 76 -13.88 0.75 1.46
N GLY A 77 -14.91 1.56 1.59
CA GLY A 77 -16.28 1.12 1.35
C GLY A 77 -16.61 0.89 -0.13
N ARG A 78 -15.86 1.53 -1.03
CA ARG A 78 -16.07 1.45 -2.47
C ARG A 78 -14.80 1.05 -3.19
N PRO A 79 -14.90 0.27 -4.28
CA PRO A 79 -13.75 0.08 -5.16
C PRO A 79 -13.40 1.38 -5.88
N GLY A 80 -12.18 1.49 -6.34
CA GLY A 80 -11.69 2.64 -7.07
C GLY A 80 -10.48 3.29 -6.41
N PRO A 81 -10.10 4.48 -6.90
CA PRO A 81 -8.95 5.21 -6.36
C PRO A 81 -9.28 5.90 -5.04
N HIS A 82 -8.38 5.77 -4.08
CA HIS A 82 -8.50 6.41 -2.77
C HIS A 82 -7.25 7.25 -2.54
N PRO A 83 -7.36 8.59 -2.53
CA PRO A 83 -6.22 9.44 -2.27
C PRO A 83 -5.79 9.34 -0.81
N ILE A 84 -4.48 9.31 -0.60
CA ILE A 84 -3.85 9.33 0.71
C ILE A 84 -2.75 10.37 0.73
N ALA A 85 -2.46 10.91 1.89
CA ALA A 85 -1.45 11.94 2.04
C ALA A 85 -0.75 11.83 3.39
N GLU A 86 0.47 12.34 3.45
CA GLU A 86 1.27 12.44 4.66
C GLU A 86 2.08 13.72 4.63
N ASN A 87 2.35 14.29 5.79
CA ASN A 87 3.19 15.46 5.94
C ASN A 87 4.40 15.15 6.81
N TRP A 88 5.53 15.74 6.46
CA TRP A 88 6.75 15.64 7.23
C TRP A 88 7.38 17.03 7.36
N THR A 89 7.54 17.49 8.60
CA THR A 89 8.18 18.79 8.88
C THR A 89 9.67 18.57 9.08
N ILE A 90 10.48 19.32 8.32
CA ILE A 90 11.94 19.22 8.31
C ILE A 90 12.54 20.55 8.71
N GLY A 91 13.35 20.52 9.79
CA GLY A 91 13.89 21.74 10.40
C GLY A 91 15.14 22.30 9.76
N GLY A 92 15.82 21.56 8.89
CA GLY A 92 17.10 21.98 8.31
C GLY A 92 17.32 21.39 6.92
N HIS A 93 18.55 21.52 6.41
CA HIS A 93 18.91 20.88 5.15
C HIS A 93 18.75 19.36 5.25
N TYR A 94 18.07 18.79 4.29
CA TYR A 94 17.83 17.37 4.28
C TYR A 94 17.55 16.85 2.86
N ASN A 95 18.24 15.79 2.52
CA ASN A 95 17.93 14.99 1.33
C ASN A 95 17.30 13.68 1.78
N GLY A 96 16.08 13.46 1.42
CA GLY A 96 15.33 12.31 1.91
C GLY A 96 14.46 11.66 0.87
N TRP A 97 13.73 10.70 1.35
CA TRP A 97 12.73 10.00 0.55
C TRP A 97 11.62 9.51 1.44
N VAL A 98 10.48 9.25 0.81
CA VAL A 98 9.34 8.56 1.40
C VAL A 98 8.92 7.43 0.47
N GLN A 99 8.34 6.41 1.04
CA GLN A 99 7.85 5.25 0.31
C GLN A 99 6.53 4.80 0.91
N LEU A 100 5.59 4.41 0.05
CA LEU A 100 4.32 3.83 0.45
C LEU A 100 4.42 2.32 0.36
N VAL A 101 4.05 1.64 1.43
CA VAL A 101 4.08 0.18 1.52
C VAL A 101 2.72 -0.34 1.97
N ILE A 102 2.16 -1.27 1.23
CA ILE A 102 0.99 -2.04 1.65
C ILE A 102 1.48 -3.27 2.41
N LEU A 103 0.94 -3.47 3.61
CA LEU A 103 1.28 -4.62 4.45
C LEU A 103 0.25 -5.74 4.31
N SER A 104 -1.00 -5.39 4.12
CA SER A 104 -2.14 -6.32 4.05
C SER A 104 -3.21 -5.73 3.13
N PRO A 105 -3.91 -6.52 2.35
CA PRO A 105 -3.92 -7.98 2.30
C PRO A 105 -2.72 -8.60 1.58
N ARG A 106 -2.00 -7.81 0.83
CA ARG A 106 -0.85 -8.27 0.05
C ARG A 106 0.26 -7.23 0.15
N ARG A 107 1.48 -7.68 0.34
CA ARG A 107 2.62 -6.76 0.45
C ARG A 107 2.99 -6.21 -0.93
N GLU A 108 2.95 -4.90 -1.05
CA GLU A 108 3.38 -4.14 -2.22
C GLU A 108 4.06 -2.85 -1.77
N GLN A 109 4.94 -2.32 -2.60
CA GLN A 109 5.63 -1.07 -2.31
C GLN A 109 5.81 -0.26 -3.57
N THR A 110 5.79 1.07 -3.42
CA THR A 110 6.08 2.01 -4.48
C THR A 110 7.59 2.22 -4.62
N ALA A 111 8.01 2.87 -5.69
CA ALA A 111 9.31 3.49 -5.73
C ALA A 111 9.40 4.59 -4.65
N ARG A 112 10.60 4.97 -4.28
CA ARG A 112 10.84 6.07 -3.32
C ARG A 112 10.62 7.42 -4.00
N ALA A 113 9.86 8.28 -3.35
CA ALA A 113 9.73 9.68 -3.75
C ALA A 113 10.82 10.49 -3.05
N ARG A 114 11.77 10.99 -3.82
CA ARG A 114 12.93 11.72 -3.29
C ARG A 114 12.66 13.21 -3.26
N PHE A 115 13.21 13.87 -2.27
CA PHE A 115 13.10 15.31 -2.13
C PHE A 115 14.35 15.89 -1.48
N ALA A 116 14.53 17.20 -1.63
CA ALA A 116 15.59 17.95 -0.98
C ALA A 116 15.03 19.21 -0.34
N VAL A 117 15.33 19.42 0.93
CA VAL A 117 15.03 20.66 1.64
C VAL A 117 16.31 21.44 1.79
N ASN A 118 16.32 22.66 1.26
CA ASN A 118 17.45 23.57 1.36
C ASN A 118 17.02 24.77 2.22
N CYS A 119 17.64 24.89 3.37
CA CYS A 119 17.44 26.02 4.26
C CYS A 119 18.52 27.10 3.99
N ARG A 120 18.07 28.31 3.92
CA ARG A 120 19.01 29.44 3.82
C ARG A 120 19.18 30.11 5.18
#